data_4e3d841f59359d70cc4ea74e68361da3
#
_entry.id   4e3d841f59359d70cc4ea74e68361da3
#
_cell.length_a   1.000
_cell.length_b   1.000
_cell.length_c   1.000
_cell.angle_alpha   90.00
_cell.angle_beta   90.00
_cell.angle_gamma   90.00
#
_symmetry.space_group_name_H-M   'P 1'
#
loop_
_entity.id
_entity.type
_entity.pdbx_description
1 polymer ?
#
loop_
_entity_poly.entity_id
_entity_poly.type
_entity_poly.pdbx_seq_one_letter_code
_entity_poly.pdbx_strand_id
1 'polypeptide(L)'
;MKKTKIAIVSLGHYIYFQQFEGLREELMEKGNDFKKYIDTELCEIIDAGYVDCVDSAFDAVKKLKKEDADLLFVIMSTYVPSAVCAPFARYLDIPQVLVGIQPLQHLDYSHTTTYMQLANDDVCAMPEVTGVYERLGKPIPACIVASSSQTDRIKKQVSEWVYAATAMAGFKYETIGYLGHTYEGMYDMHTDPTAFTATFGSHVKMIEMCELARLSEAVTDSEIAEQIEEIKGVFKICDPSVDPLTDYVKEEDLVYSSRQAVALKKLVESNKLTALAYYYKSEPNNPYEQLAANLIIGNTLLTSSGIPLAGEADLKTAAAMLIMKNVGGGGSFAEIHPFDTVDDVVLIGHDGPHNTKIAEGKPRLRKLKKYHGKSGSGIGVEFSLKAGPITLLSINVDRDGKFRMIAAEGESLAGEIPQTGNTNTRVSFGCNVCDFLARWCEAGPTHHLALGVGHHMDTLRKFAKISGIELIEVK
;
A
#
# COMPACT_ATOMS: atom_id res chain seq x y z
N MET A 1 7.49 3.14 -12.49
CA MET A 1 7.96 2.49 -11.25
C MET A 1 8.81 1.27 -11.62
N LYS A 2 9.87 1.00 -10.85
CA LYS A 2 10.66 -0.22 -10.96
C LYS A 2 9.76 -1.40 -10.58
N LYS A 3 9.76 -2.48 -11.38
CA LYS A 3 9.00 -3.69 -11.02
C LYS A 3 9.59 -4.33 -9.77
N THR A 4 8.73 -4.82 -8.89
CA THR A 4 9.12 -5.62 -7.72
C THR A 4 9.80 -6.90 -8.19
N LYS A 5 10.87 -7.30 -7.53
CA LYS A 5 11.67 -8.47 -7.89
C LYS A 5 11.40 -9.62 -6.94
N ILE A 6 10.73 -10.63 -7.43
CA ILE A 6 10.36 -11.84 -6.68
C ILE A 6 11.31 -12.97 -7.04
N ALA A 7 12.12 -13.36 -6.08
CA ALA A 7 13.05 -14.49 -6.25
C ALA A 7 12.37 -15.82 -5.93
N ILE A 8 12.77 -16.86 -6.63
CA ILE A 8 12.36 -18.25 -6.41
C ILE A 8 13.60 -19.13 -6.36
N VAL A 9 13.65 -20.04 -5.40
CA VAL A 9 14.61 -21.14 -5.34
C VAL A 9 13.86 -22.42 -5.00
N SER A 10 14.16 -23.50 -5.69
CA SER A 10 13.65 -24.84 -5.37
C SER A 10 14.71 -25.67 -4.71
N LEU A 11 14.38 -26.33 -3.61
CA LEU A 11 15.32 -27.08 -2.79
C LEU A 11 15.02 -28.58 -2.83
N GLY A 12 16.09 -29.38 -2.88
CA GLY A 12 16.04 -30.82 -2.82
C GLY A 12 17.18 -31.42 -2.02
N HIS A 13 17.39 -32.73 -2.16
CA HIS A 13 18.44 -33.43 -1.49
C HIS A 13 19.12 -34.43 -2.45
N TYR A 14 20.37 -34.13 -2.84
CA TYR A 14 21.12 -34.87 -3.88
C TYR A 14 21.24 -36.38 -3.61
N ILE A 15 21.23 -36.80 -2.33
CA ILE A 15 21.36 -38.23 -1.94
C ILE A 15 20.22 -39.07 -2.52
N TYR A 16 19.01 -38.53 -2.59
CA TYR A 16 17.85 -39.26 -3.09
C TYR A 16 17.93 -39.54 -4.59
N PHE A 17 18.58 -38.67 -5.34
CA PHE A 17 18.67 -38.80 -6.81
C PHE A 17 19.53 -39.97 -7.27
N GLN A 18 20.46 -40.41 -6.42
CA GLN A 18 21.24 -41.60 -6.66
C GLN A 18 20.47 -42.92 -6.42
N GLN A 19 19.42 -42.85 -5.65
CA GLN A 19 18.63 -44.01 -5.23
C GLN A 19 17.30 -44.14 -6.03
N PHE A 20 16.74 -43.03 -6.51
CA PHE A 20 15.43 -43.00 -7.14
C PHE A 20 15.54 -42.29 -8.51
N GLU A 21 15.59 -43.09 -9.57
CA GLU A 21 15.63 -42.60 -10.95
C GLU A 21 14.37 -41.78 -11.27
N GLY A 22 14.52 -40.62 -11.92
CA GLY A 22 13.42 -39.71 -12.29
C GLY A 22 12.92 -38.79 -11.19
N LEU A 23 13.28 -39.02 -9.92
CA LEU A 23 12.81 -38.19 -8.80
C LEU A 23 13.29 -36.73 -8.91
N ARG A 24 14.53 -36.53 -9.34
CA ARG A 24 15.10 -35.18 -9.47
C ARG A 24 14.31 -34.31 -10.45
N GLU A 25 14.01 -34.85 -11.59
CA GLU A 25 13.26 -34.19 -12.66
C GLU A 25 11.84 -33.82 -12.19
N GLU A 26 11.17 -34.75 -11.51
CA GLU A 26 9.84 -34.52 -10.94
C GLU A 26 9.85 -33.40 -9.88
N LEU A 27 10.82 -33.40 -8.98
CA LEU A 27 10.97 -32.38 -7.93
C LEU A 27 11.35 -30.99 -8.51
N MET A 28 12.14 -30.94 -9.57
CA MET A 28 12.47 -29.68 -10.26
C MET A 28 11.23 -29.05 -10.91
N GLU A 29 10.30 -29.84 -11.42
CA GLU A 29 9.08 -29.34 -12.07
C GLU A 29 8.17 -28.59 -11.07
N LYS A 30 8.19 -28.93 -9.78
CA LYS A 30 7.44 -28.18 -8.74
C LYS A 30 7.79 -26.69 -8.72
N GLY A 31 9.05 -26.33 -8.93
CA GLY A 31 9.49 -24.95 -9.05
C GLY A 31 8.94 -24.25 -10.28
N ASN A 32 8.88 -24.94 -11.41
CA ASN A 32 8.28 -24.43 -12.64
C ASN A 32 6.77 -24.25 -12.50
N ASP A 33 6.10 -25.18 -11.85
CA ASP A 33 4.67 -25.10 -11.56
C ASP A 33 4.34 -23.93 -10.61
N PHE A 34 5.18 -23.70 -9.60
CA PHE A 34 4.96 -22.60 -8.68
C PHE A 34 5.01 -21.22 -9.37
N LYS A 35 5.87 -21.02 -10.38
CA LYS A 35 5.94 -19.76 -11.13
C LYS A 35 4.61 -19.36 -11.77
N LYS A 36 3.75 -20.34 -12.09
CA LYS A 36 2.43 -20.11 -12.70
C LYS A 36 1.45 -19.38 -11.76
N TYR A 37 1.73 -19.35 -10.44
CA TYR A 37 0.93 -18.64 -9.46
C TYR A 37 1.32 -17.16 -9.28
N ILE A 38 2.46 -16.74 -9.88
CA ILE A 38 2.97 -15.37 -9.76
C ILE A 38 2.52 -14.55 -10.97
N ASP A 39 1.89 -13.41 -10.70
CA ASP A 39 1.50 -12.48 -11.74
C ASP A 39 2.71 -11.65 -12.22
N THR A 40 3.17 -11.91 -13.43
CA THR A 40 4.32 -11.23 -14.05
C THR A 40 4.00 -9.81 -14.55
N GLU A 41 2.74 -9.39 -14.53
CA GLU A 41 2.40 -7.99 -14.77
C GLU A 41 2.77 -7.12 -13.56
N LEU A 42 2.65 -7.68 -12.35
CA LEU A 42 2.97 -6.97 -11.10
C LEU A 42 4.46 -6.99 -10.77
N CYS A 43 5.18 -8.04 -11.15
CA CYS A 43 6.58 -8.23 -10.71
C CYS A 43 7.46 -8.88 -11.78
N GLU A 44 8.76 -8.89 -11.52
CA GLU A 44 9.79 -9.63 -12.25
C GLU A 44 10.19 -10.87 -11.45
N ILE A 45 10.26 -12.02 -12.09
CA ILE A 45 10.70 -13.27 -11.46
C ILE A 45 12.20 -13.46 -11.64
N ILE A 46 12.90 -13.67 -10.53
CA ILE A 46 14.31 -14.07 -10.49
C ILE A 46 14.39 -15.54 -10.11
N ASP A 47 14.68 -16.39 -11.06
CA ASP A 47 14.86 -17.82 -10.82
C ASP A 47 16.29 -18.12 -10.36
N ALA A 48 16.46 -18.54 -9.10
CA ALA A 48 17.77 -18.97 -8.56
C ALA A 48 18.10 -20.42 -8.89
N GLY A 49 17.15 -21.15 -9.48
CA GLY A 49 17.35 -22.54 -9.93
C GLY A 49 17.03 -23.58 -8.85
N TYR A 50 17.50 -24.80 -9.10
CA TYR A 50 17.34 -25.92 -8.19
C TYR A 50 18.62 -26.15 -7.39
N VAL A 51 18.49 -26.26 -6.06
CA VAL A 51 19.57 -26.35 -5.09
C VAL A 51 19.39 -27.63 -4.26
N ASP A 52 20.37 -28.49 -4.21
CA ASP A 52 20.29 -29.80 -3.57
C ASP A 52 21.46 -30.11 -2.60
N CYS A 53 22.41 -29.18 -2.51
CA CYS A 53 23.55 -29.25 -1.59
C CYS A 53 23.98 -27.84 -1.12
N VAL A 54 24.87 -27.79 -0.13
CA VAL A 54 25.35 -26.53 0.46
C VAL A 54 26.12 -25.67 -0.54
N ASP A 55 26.94 -26.28 -1.41
CA ASP A 55 27.72 -25.53 -2.39
C ASP A 55 26.83 -24.83 -3.42
N SER A 56 25.81 -25.52 -3.95
CA SER A 56 24.82 -24.91 -4.85
C SER A 56 23.99 -23.84 -4.15
N ALA A 57 23.73 -23.97 -2.83
CA ALA A 57 23.08 -22.93 -2.05
C ALA A 57 23.92 -21.65 -1.94
N PHE A 58 25.22 -21.76 -1.75
CA PHE A 58 26.11 -20.58 -1.76
C PHE A 58 26.10 -19.87 -3.12
N ASP A 59 26.09 -20.60 -4.23
CA ASP A 59 26.06 -19.99 -5.55
C ASP A 59 24.71 -19.30 -5.85
N ALA A 60 23.61 -19.91 -5.44
CA ALA A 60 22.29 -19.29 -5.52
C ALA A 60 22.21 -17.99 -4.69
N VAL A 61 22.75 -17.98 -3.47
CA VAL A 61 22.83 -16.78 -2.62
C VAL A 61 23.65 -15.67 -3.27
N LYS A 62 24.83 -16.00 -3.86
CA LYS A 62 25.64 -15.01 -4.58
C LYS A 62 24.88 -14.40 -5.75
N LYS A 63 24.13 -15.21 -6.51
CA LYS A 63 23.25 -14.74 -7.59
C LYS A 63 22.20 -13.78 -7.07
N LEU A 64 21.43 -14.18 -6.04
CA LEU A 64 20.33 -13.38 -5.48
C LEU A 64 20.80 -12.04 -4.89
N LYS A 65 21.99 -11.99 -4.29
CA LYS A 65 22.58 -10.72 -3.82
C LYS A 65 22.82 -9.70 -4.94
N LYS A 66 23.20 -10.15 -6.14
CA LYS A 66 23.43 -9.26 -7.28
C LYS A 66 22.13 -8.73 -7.89
N GLU A 67 21.06 -9.50 -7.78
CA GLU A 67 19.78 -9.19 -8.40
C GLU A 67 18.94 -8.19 -7.59
N ASP A 68 19.27 -7.93 -6.32
CA ASP A 68 18.53 -7.02 -5.44
C ASP A 68 17.03 -7.40 -5.34
N ALA A 69 16.75 -8.65 -4.97
CA ALA A 69 15.40 -9.18 -4.83
C ALA A 69 14.67 -8.57 -3.62
N ASP A 70 13.34 -8.45 -3.73
CA ASP A 70 12.50 -7.87 -2.68
C ASP A 70 11.79 -8.93 -1.82
N LEU A 71 11.65 -10.16 -2.34
CA LEU A 71 11.08 -11.31 -1.63
C LEU A 71 11.67 -12.59 -2.22
N LEU A 72 11.87 -13.61 -1.38
CA LEU A 72 12.28 -14.95 -1.80
C LEU A 72 11.23 -16.00 -1.42
N PHE A 73 10.70 -16.72 -2.40
CA PHE A 73 9.99 -17.97 -2.19
C PHE A 73 10.99 -19.13 -2.22
N VAL A 74 11.02 -19.90 -1.13
CA VAL A 74 11.86 -21.09 -0.96
C VAL A 74 10.96 -22.32 -1.08
N ILE A 75 11.02 -22.99 -2.21
CA ILE A 75 10.16 -24.15 -2.51
C ILE A 75 10.81 -25.40 -1.97
N MET A 76 10.16 -25.99 -0.97
CA MET A 76 10.57 -27.26 -0.37
C MET A 76 9.99 -28.38 -1.24
N SER A 77 10.79 -28.97 -2.11
CA SER A 77 10.25 -29.96 -3.07
C SER A 77 10.24 -31.38 -2.53
N THR A 78 10.95 -31.64 -1.43
CA THR A 78 11.02 -32.90 -0.70
C THR A 78 11.60 -32.60 0.69
N TYR A 79 11.95 -33.60 1.49
CA TYR A 79 12.80 -33.38 2.66
C TYR A 79 14.15 -32.77 2.24
N VAL A 80 14.53 -31.67 2.86
CA VAL A 80 15.77 -30.93 2.61
C VAL A 80 16.47 -30.67 3.92
N PRO A 81 17.72 -31.13 4.10
CA PRO A 81 18.49 -30.82 5.32
C PRO A 81 18.61 -29.30 5.50
N SER A 82 18.39 -28.80 6.72
CA SER A 82 18.48 -27.38 7.05
C SER A 82 19.81 -26.73 6.68
N ALA A 83 20.90 -27.50 6.59
CA ALA A 83 22.20 -27.02 6.12
C ALA A 83 22.13 -26.42 4.70
N VAL A 84 21.23 -26.90 3.84
CA VAL A 84 21.01 -26.35 2.49
C VAL A 84 20.24 -25.03 2.55
N CYS A 85 19.36 -24.86 3.53
CA CYS A 85 18.60 -23.64 3.74
C CYS A 85 19.38 -22.54 4.48
N ALA A 86 20.31 -22.94 5.35
CA ALA A 86 21.06 -22.03 6.22
C ALA A 86 21.81 -20.89 5.49
N PRO A 87 22.39 -21.07 4.28
CA PRO A 87 23.00 -19.98 3.52
C PRO A 87 21.98 -18.85 3.17
N PHE A 88 20.75 -19.18 2.82
CA PHE A 88 19.72 -18.19 2.52
C PHE A 88 19.35 -17.39 3.79
N ALA A 89 19.16 -18.08 4.92
CA ALA A 89 18.91 -17.44 6.21
C ALA A 89 20.08 -16.54 6.64
N ARG A 90 21.30 -17.00 6.47
CA ARG A 90 22.50 -16.33 7.00
C ARG A 90 22.93 -15.11 6.18
N TYR A 91 22.79 -15.17 4.86
CA TYR A 91 23.43 -14.21 3.97
C TYR A 91 22.47 -13.34 3.15
N LEU A 92 21.16 -13.58 3.21
CA LEU A 92 20.17 -12.73 2.56
C LEU A 92 19.37 -11.97 3.62
N ASP A 93 19.31 -10.65 3.49
CA ASP A 93 18.51 -9.77 4.34
C ASP A 93 17.22 -9.34 3.60
N ILE A 94 16.55 -10.30 2.96
CA ILE A 94 15.26 -10.14 2.30
C ILE A 94 14.22 -11.04 2.95
N PRO A 95 12.93 -10.67 2.94
CA PRO A 95 11.86 -11.53 3.44
C PRO A 95 11.85 -12.87 2.70
N GLN A 96 11.60 -13.94 3.44
CA GLN A 96 11.58 -15.29 2.89
C GLN A 96 10.28 -16.00 3.26
N VAL A 97 9.74 -16.78 2.31
CA VAL A 97 8.53 -17.58 2.48
C VAL A 97 8.84 -19.01 2.08
N LEU A 98 8.72 -19.94 3.02
CA LEU A 98 8.81 -21.36 2.72
C LEU A 98 7.53 -21.84 2.05
N VAL A 99 7.66 -22.61 1.00
CA VAL A 99 6.52 -23.12 0.23
C VAL A 99 6.58 -24.64 0.19
N GLY A 100 5.57 -25.30 0.75
CA GLY A 100 5.35 -26.74 0.66
C GLY A 100 4.02 -27.01 -0.04
N ILE A 101 4.08 -27.39 -1.31
CA ILE A 101 2.89 -27.72 -2.12
C ILE A 101 2.96 -29.18 -2.51
N GLN A 102 2.29 -30.02 -1.74
CA GLN A 102 2.24 -31.45 -1.97
C GLN A 102 1.47 -31.77 -3.26
N PRO A 103 2.03 -32.54 -4.20
CA PRO A 103 1.37 -32.92 -5.45
C PRO A 103 0.08 -33.70 -5.24
N LEU A 104 0.12 -34.74 -4.40
CA LEU A 104 -1.04 -35.60 -4.17
C LEU A 104 -1.97 -35.05 -3.09
N GLN A 105 -3.26 -35.04 -3.39
CA GLN A 105 -4.30 -34.66 -2.44
C GLN A 105 -4.59 -35.78 -1.44
N HIS A 106 -4.43 -37.02 -1.86
CA HIS A 106 -4.66 -38.22 -1.08
C HIS A 106 -3.58 -39.26 -1.37
N LEU A 107 -3.05 -39.88 -0.33
CA LEU A 107 -2.12 -40.99 -0.44
C LEU A 107 -2.91 -42.32 -0.33
N ASP A 108 -2.72 -43.21 -1.30
CA ASP A 108 -3.17 -44.59 -1.15
C ASP A 108 -2.20 -45.34 -0.23
N TYR A 109 -2.53 -45.40 1.05
CA TYR A 109 -1.64 -45.94 2.09
C TYR A 109 -1.21 -47.40 1.82
N SER A 110 -2.01 -48.18 1.11
CA SER A 110 -1.71 -49.56 0.79
C SER A 110 -0.73 -49.73 -0.37
N HIS A 111 -0.60 -48.69 -1.22
CA HIS A 111 0.24 -48.70 -2.42
C HIS A 111 1.30 -47.60 -2.46
N THR A 112 1.40 -46.79 -1.39
CA THR A 112 2.40 -45.73 -1.30
C THR A 112 3.79 -46.33 -1.16
N THR A 113 4.68 -45.98 -2.08
CA THR A 113 6.09 -46.38 -2.08
C THR A 113 6.96 -45.28 -1.45
N THR A 114 8.22 -45.59 -1.12
CA THR A 114 9.20 -44.61 -0.65
C THR A 114 9.40 -43.48 -1.68
N TYR A 115 9.40 -43.81 -2.97
CA TYR A 115 9.47 -42.80 -4.03
C TYR A 115 8.29 -41.81 -3.94
N MET A 116 7.06 -42.31 -3.84
CA MET A 116 5.84 -41.51 -3.71
C MET A 116 5.86 -40.66 -2.43
N GLN A 117 6.37 -41.19 -1.32
CA GLN A 117 6.55 -40.45 -0.10
C GLN A 117 7.50 -39.27 -0.31
N LEU A 118 8.69 -39.51 -0.87
CA LEU A 118 9.66 -38.44 -1.13
C LEU A 118 9.17 -37.39 -2.11
N ALA A 119 8.41 -37.80 -3.13
CA ALA A 119 7.78 -36.88 -4.09
C ALA A 119 6.67 -36.02 -3.45
N ASN A 120 6.19 -36.36 -2.25
CA ASN A 120 5.12 -35.63 -1.53
C ASN A 120 5.57 -35.12 -0.13
N ASP A 121 6.87 -35.09 0.13
CA ASP A 121 7.42 -34.75 1.45
C ASP A 121 7.84 -33.29 1.57
N ASP A 122 7.02 -32.39 1.02
CA ASP A 122 7.27 -30.96 0.91
C ASP A 122 7.30 -30.23 2.28
N VAL A 123 6.74 -30.81 3.32
CA VAL A 123 6.56 -30.12 4.61
C VAL A 123 7.50 -30.67 5.70
N CYS A 124 8.02 -31.88 5.56
CA CYS A 124 8.79 -32.60 6.59
C CYS A 124 9.96 -31.76 7.13
N ALA A 125 10.72 -31.10 6.26
CA ALA A 125 11.86 -30.28 6.67
C ALA A 125 11.50 -28.85 7.16
N MET A 126 10.28 -28.38 6.95
CA MET A 126 9.92 -26.98 7.29
C MET A 126 10.09 -26.66 8.77
N PRO A 127 9.69 -27.53 9.73
CA PRO A 127 9.96 -27.29 11.15
C PRO A 127 11.45 -27.24 11.50
N GLU A 128 12.26 -28.11 10.89
CA GLU A 128 13.72 -28.10 11.05
C GLU A 128 14.31 -26.77 10.55
N VAL A 129 13.91 -26.35 9.37
CA VAL A 129 14.40 -25.11 8.73
C VAL A 129 13.99 -23.88 9.57
N THR A 130 12.73 -23.77 9.98
CA THR A 130 12.27 -22.63 10.81
C THR A 130 13.00 -22.55 12.14
N GLY A 131 13.26 -23.72 12.78
CA GLY A 131 14.06 -23.82 13.99
C GLY A 131 15.52 -23.35 13.79
N VAL A 132 16.10 -23.56 12.60
CA VAL A 132 17.45 -23.07 12.29
C VAL A 132 17.44 -21.54 12.10
N TYR A 133 16.43 -20.95 11.45
CA TYR A 133 16.29 -19.47 11.38
C TYR A 133 16.30 -18.84 12.77
N GLU A 134 15.48 -19.37 13.69
CA GLU A 134 15.45 -18.94 15.08
C GLU A 134 16.82 -19.00 15.75
N ARG A 135 17.54 -20.12 15.63
CA ARG A 135 18.87 -20.30 16.21
C ARG A 135 19.94 -19.40 15.59
N LEU A 136 19.76 -18.98 14.34
CA LEU A 136 20.63 -18.00 13.68
C LEU A 136 20.29 -16.56 14.03
N GLY A 137 19.28 -16.31 14.87
CA GLY A 137 18.78 -14.97 15.19
C GLY A 137 18.19 -14.25 14.00
N LYS A 138 17.60 -14.99 13.05
CA LYS A 138 16.93 -14.44 11.86
C LYS A 138 15.41 -14.54 12.01
N PRO A 139 14.66 -13.62 11.39
CA PRO A 139 13.20 -13.71 11.39
C PRO A 139 12.74 -15.07 10.86
N ILE A 140 11.84 -15.72 11.58
CA ILE A 140 11.24 -16.99 11.15
C ILE A 140 10.45 -16.74 9.87
N PRO A 141 10.74 -17.46 8.76
CA PRO A 141 10.03 -17.27 7.51
C PRO A 141 8.54 -17.61 7.65
N ALA A 142 7.72 -16.99 6.83
CA ALA A 142 6.34 -17.41 6.68
C ALA A 142 6.28 -18.74 5.92
N CYS A 143 5.15 -19.43 6.04
CA CYS A 143 4.95 -20.71 5.36
C CYS A 143 3.67 -20.68 4.53
N ILE A 144 3.76 -21.17 3.30
CA ILE A 144 2.61 -21.55 2.47
C ILE A 144 2.58 -23.07 2.43
N VAL A 145 1.51 -23.67 2.95
CA VAL A 145 1.31 -25.12 2.90
C VAL A 145 -0.03 -25.40 2.23
N ALA A 146 0.02 -26.23 1.18
CA ALA A 146 -1.18 -26.59 0.41
C ALA A 146 -0.98 -27.93 -0.32
N SER A 147 -2.09 -28.48 -0.84
CA SER A 147 -2.04 -29.48 -1.92
C SER A 147 -2.17 -28.77 -3.27
N SER A 148 -1.55 -29.29 -4.30
CA SER A 148 -1.60 -28.75 -5.68
C SER A 148 -3.03 -28.58 -6.21
N SER A 149 -4.00 -29.34 -5.69
CA SER A 149 -5.43 -29.21 -6.01
C SER A 149 -6.07 -27.92 -5.45
N GLN A 150 -5.45 -27.27 -4.48
CA GLN A 150 -5.96 -26.04 -3.83
C GLN A 150 -5.49 -24.78 -4.57
N THR A 151 -5.64 -24.74 -5.88
CA THR A 151 -5.11 -23.71 -6.78
C THR A 151 -5.50 -22.29 -6.36
N ASP A 152 -6.77 -22.05 -6.02
CA ASP A 152 -7.24 -20.71 -5.64
C ASP A 152 -6.64 -20.24 -4.32
N ARG A 153 -6.50 -21.15 -3.34
CA ARG A 153 -5.83 -20.86 -2.07
C ARG A 153 -4.36 -20.48 -2.28
N ILE A 154 -3.66 -21.23 -3.14
CA ILE A 154 -2.25 -20.96 -3.46
C ILE A 154 -2.14 -19.61 -4.15
N LYS A 155 -2.93 -19.37 -5.20
CA LYS A 155 -2.95 -18.08 -5.91
C LYS A 155 -3.20 -16.91 -4.97
N LYS A 156 -4.21 -17.01 -4.11
CA LYS A 156 -4.53 -15.96 -3.13
C LYS A 156 -3.32 -15.67 -2.23
N GLN A 157 -2.74 -16.69 -1.60
CA GLN A 157 -1.61 -16.52 -0.68
C GLN A 157 -0.36 -15.96 -1.38
N VAL A 158 -0.03 -16.46 -2.57
CA VAL A 158 1.10 -15.96 -3.36
C VAL A 158 0.89 -14.51 -3.76
N SER A 159 -0.29 -14.18 -4.28
CA SER A 159 -0.65 -12.81 -4.67
C SER A 159 -0.55 -11.82 -3.49
N GLU A 160 -1.05 -12.18 -2.31
CA GLU A 160 -0.96 -11.36 -1.11
C GLU A 160 0.51 -11.11 -0.68
N TRP A 161 1.40 -12.10 -0.81
CA TRP A 161 2.83 -11.91 -0.56
C TRP A 161 3.49 -11.00 -1.60
N VAL A 162 3.14 -11.15 -2.89
CA VAL A 162 3.63 -10.30 -3.97
C VAL A 162 3.19 -8.85 -3.73
N TYR A 163 1.91 -8.62 -3.39
CA TYR A 163 1.41 -7.28 -3.07
C TYR A 163 2.09 -6.69 -1.83
N ALA A 164 2.30 -7.47 -0.78
CA ALA A 164 3.01 -7.01 0.42
C ALA A 164 4.47 -6.63 0.11
N ALA A 165 5.16 -7.42 -0.69
CA ALA A 165 6.51 -7.10 -1.16
C ALA A 165 6.51 -5.86 -2.05
N THR A 166 5.52 -5.70 -2.94
CA THR A 166 5.34 -4.53 -3.79
C THR A 166 5.10 -3.27 -2.96
N ALA A 167 4.32 -3.38 -1.90
CA ALA A 167 4.08 -2.26 -0.99
C ALA A 167 5.39 -1.79 -0.32
N MET A 168 6.24 -2.72 0.13
CA MET A 168 7.53 -2.36 0.72
C MET A 168 8.54 -1.87 -0.32
N ALA A 169 8.61 -2.50 -1.49
CA ALA A 169 9.47 -2.08 -2.60
C ALA A 169 9.12 -0.67 -3.11
N GLY A 170 7.86 -0.25 -2.96
CA GLY A 170 7.39 1.10 -3.27
C GLY A 170 7.96 2.22 -2.41
N PHE A 171 8.70 1.88 -1.36
CA PHE A 171 9.48 2.84 -0.55
C PHE A 171 10.98 2.79 -0.85
N LYS A 172 11.46 1.67 -1.37
CA LYS A 172 12.89 1.41 -1.59
C LYS A 172 13.46 2.29 -2.70
N TYR A 173 14.44 3.13 -2.37
CA TYR A 173 15.05 4.10 -3.30
C TYR A 173 14.13 5.23 -3.79
N GLU A 174 13.00 5.43 -3.16
CA GLU A 174 12.00 6.43 -3.55
C GLU A 174 12.14 7.73 -2.75
N THR A 175 11.56 8.81 -3.29
CA THR A 175 11.55 10.12 -2.64
C THR A 175 10.11 10.53 -2.34
N ILE A 176 9.83 10.77 -1.06
CA ILE A 176 8.56 11.33 -0.62
C ILE A 176 8.76 12.82 -0.34
N GLY A 177 7.95 13.65 -0.98
CA GLY A 177 7.98 15.09 -0.78
C GLY A 177 7.31 15.49 0.52
N TYR A 178 7.87 16.53 1.15
CA TYR A 178 7.31 17.18 2.33
C TYR A 178 7.27 18.68 2.03
N LEU A 179 6.10 19.19 1.61
CA LEU A 179 5.91 20.57 1.16
C LEU A 179 5.42 21.43 2.33
N GLY A 180 6.23 22.38 2.74
CA GLY A 180 5.96 23.25 3.88
C GLY A 180 6.29 22.59 5.22
N HIS A 181 5.33 22.53 6.13
CA HIS A 181 5.49 21.95 7.47
C HIS A 181 4.20 21.32 7.97
N THR A 182 4.28 20.40 8.95
CA THR A 182 3.10 19.85 9.63
C THR A 182 2.35 20.97 10.35
N TYR A 183 1.02 20.88 10.39
CA TYR A 183 0.21 21.80 11.17
C TYR A 183 0.55 21.68 12.66
N GLU A 184 0.91 22.81 13.27
CA GLU A 184 1.50 22.86 14.62
C GLU A 184 0.55 22.38 15.74
N GLY A 185 -0.76 22.52 15.54
CA GLY A 185 -1.78 22.18 16.53
C GLY A 185 -2.17 20.69 16.58
N MET A 186 -1.69 19.88 15.62
CA MET A 186 -2.05 18.45 15.50
C MET A 186 -0.82 17.58 15.78
N TYR A 187 -0.54 17.32 17.05
CA TYR A 187 0.68 16.63 17.48
C TYR A 187 0.79 15.18 17.01
N ASP A 188 -0.33 14.52 16.75
CA ASP A 188 -0.38 13.15 16.25
C ASP A 188 0.21 13.00 14.85
N MET A 189 0.28 14.07 14.04
CA MET A 189 0.88 14.03 12.70
C MET A 189 2.41 14.15 12.69
N HIS A 190 2.99 14.71 13.75
CA HIS A 190 4.44 14.93 13.80
C HIS A 190 5.20 13.60 13.76
N THR A 191 6.27 13.56 12.99
CA THR A 191 7.14 12.39 12.91
C THR A 191 8.57 12.80 12.57
N ASP A 192 9.54 12.00 13.02
CA ASP A 192 10.95 12.17 12.70
C ASP A 192 11.24 11.62 11.30
N PRO A 193 11.72 12.45 10.34
CA PRO A 193 12.10 11.98 9.00
C PRO A 193 13.21 10.94 9.03
N THR A 194 14.11 10.96 10.00
CA THR A 194 15.17 9.96 10.15
C THR A 194 14.58 8.60 10.53
N ALA A 195 13.65 8.57 11.49
CA ALA A 195 12.94 7.36 11.87
C ALA A 195 12.09 6.82 10.71
N PHE A 196 11.48 7.73 9.93
CA PHE A 196 10.74 7.37 8.71
C PHE A 196 11.65 6.68 7.68
N THR A 197 12.79 7.29 7.36
CA THR A 197 13.76 6.71 6.41
C THR A 197 14.31 5.38 6.92
N ALA A 198 14.58 5.27 8.21
CA ALA A 198 15.08 4.02 8.82
C ALA A 198 14.07 2.87 8.70
N THR A 199 12.77 3.18 8.79
CA THR A 199 11.69 2.18 8.74
C THR A 199 11.29 1.80 7.32
N PHE A 200 11.12 2.79 6.43
CA PHE A 200 10.57 2.58 5.10
C PHE A 200 11.66 2.56 4.00
N GLY A 201 12.81 3.20 4.22
CA GLY A 201 13.89 3.26 3.23
C GLY A 201 13.80 4.43 2.24
N SER A 202 12.73 5.23 2.28
CA SER A 202 12.56 6.40 1.41
C SER A 202 13.34 7.61 1.89
N HIS A 203 13.78 8.44 0.94
CA HIS A 203 14.26 9.79 1.25
C HIS A 203 13.06 10.73 1.46
N VAL A 204 13.04 11.47 2.57
CA VAL A 204 12.07 12.54 2.82
C VAL A 204 12.68 13.86 2.35
N LYS A 205 12.14 14.41 1.26
CA LYS A 205 12.61 15.67 0.67
C LYS A 205 11.79 16.85 1.18
N MET A 206 12.42 17.74 1.94
CA MET A 206 11.82 19.02 2.33
C MET A 206 11.73 19.96 1.12
N ILE A 207 10.56 20.51 0.88
CA ILE A 207 10.26 21.38 -0.25
C ILE A 207 9.62 22.68 0.28
N GLU A 208 10.12 23.81 -0.17
CA GLU A 208 9.62 25.12 0.23
C GLU A 208 8.39 25.53 -0.61
N MET A 209 7.41 26.20 0.01
CA MET A 209 6.24 26.71 -0.69
C MET A 209 6.60 27.69 -1.83
N CYS A 210 7.70 28.42 -1.70
CA CYS A 210 8.19 29.32 -2.76
C CYS A 210 8.65 28.56 -4.03
N GLU A 211 9.04 27.28 -3.93
CA GLU A 211 9.34 26.46 -5.11
C GLU A 211 8.05 26.20 -5.92
N LEU A 212 6.96 25.84 -5.24
CA LEU A 212 5.66 25.67 -5.88
C LEU A 212 5.15 26.99 -6.47
N ALA A 213 5.30 28.12 -5.76
CA ALA A 213 4.89 29.45 -6.24
C ALA A 213 5.62 29.80 -7.54
N ARG A 214 6.94 29.63 -7.57
CA ARG A 214 7.74 29.86 -8.79
C ARG A 214 7.32 28.98 -9.96
N LEU A 215 6.97 27.71 -9.72
CA LEU A 215 6.45 26.84 -10.75
C LEU A 215 5.07 27.29 -11.22
N SER A 216 4.20 27.77 -10.31
CA SER A 216 2.88 28.32 -10.64
C SER A 216 2.98 29.56 -11.54
N GLU A 217 3.91 30.46 -11.26
CA GLU A 217 4.18 31.64 -12.10
C GLU A 217 4.66 31.28 -13.52
N ALA A 218 5.36 30.15 -13.66
CA ALA A 218 5.90 29.68 -14.93
C ALA A 218 4.90 28.84 -15.75
N VAL A 219 3.66 28.65 -15.30
CA VAL A 219 2.63 27.93 -16.04
C VAL A 219 2.09 28.81 -17.17
N THR A 220 2.08 28.29 -18.39
CA THR A 220 1.60 28.97 -19.58
C THR A 220 0.07 28.88 -19.74
N ASP A 221 -0.51 29.80 -20.52
CA ASP A 221 -1.95 29.79 -20.80
C ASP A 221 -2.39 28.53 -21.56
N SER A 222 -1.52 27.97 -22.42
CA SER A 222 -1.79 26.71 -23.13
C SER A 222 -1.92 25.54 -22.13
N GLU A 223 -1.00 25.43 -21.18
CA GLU A 223 -1.04 24.39 -20.16
C GLU A 223 -2.28 24.52 -19.26
N ILE A 224 -2.70 25.76 -18.96
CA ILE A 224 -3.93 26.00 -18.21
C ILE A 224 -5.14 25.54 -19.00
N ALA A 225 -5.22 25.87 -20.29
CA ALA A 225 -6.35 25.48 -21.14
C ALA A 225 -6.47 23.96 -21.27
N GLU A 226 -5.34 23.26 -21.47
CA GLU A 226 -5.31 21.78 -21.48
C GLU A 226 -5.78 21.18 -20.14
N GLN A 227 -5.33 21.75 -19.03
CA GLN A 227 -5.70 21.29 -17.70
C GLN A 227 -7.20 21.52 -17.40
N ILE A 228 -7.80 22.61 -17.87
CA ILE A 228 -9.24 22.88 -17.77
C ILE A 228 -10.05 21.79 -18.48
N GLU A 229 -9.63 21.39 -19.69
CA GLU A 229 -10.33 20.34 -20.44
C GLU A 229 -10.19 18.97 -19.73
N GLU A 230 -9.04 18.66 -19.15
CA GLU A 230 -8.88 17.47 -18.31
C GLU A 230 -9.84 17.50 -17.10
N ILE A 231 -9.91 18.63 -16.39
CA ILE A 231 -10.80 18.82 -15.23
C ILE A 231 -12.27 18.62 -15.64
N LYS A 232 -12.74 19.22 -16.74
CA LYS A 232 -14.11 19.05 -17.26
C LYS A 232 -14.39 17.59 -17.66
N GLY A 233 -13.38 16.88 -18.14
CA GLY A 233 -13.47 15.45 -18.45
C GLY A 233 -13.72 14.59 -17.22
N VAL A 234 -12.98 14.85 -16.16
CA VAL A 234 -13.02 14.08 -14.90
C VAL A 234 -14.19 14.46 -14.00
N PHE A 235 -14.51 15.76 -13.88
CA PHE A 235 -15.45 16.28 -12.90
C PHE A 235 -16.74 16.83 -13.53
N LYS A 236 -17.79 16.88 -12.72
CA LYS A 236 -19.04 17.63 -12.98
C LYS A 236 -19.02 18.88 -12.11
N ILE A 237 -19.16 20.05 -12.71
CA ILE A 237 -19.35 21.29 -11.96
C ILE A 237 -20.77 21.33 -11.44
N CYS A 238 -20.94 21.53 -10.11
CA CYS A 238 -22.24 21.61 -9.46
C CYS A 238 -22.68 23.04 -9.29
N ASP A 239 -23.98 23.26 -9.47
CA ASP A 239 -24.62 24.49 -9.02
C ASP A 239 -24.57 24.58 -7.49
N PRO A 240 -24.58 25.79 -6.91
CA PRO A 240 -24.81 25.99 -5.50
C PRO A 240 -26.09 25.28 -5.10
N SER A 241 -26.01 24.46 -4.08
CA SER A 241 -27.17 23.74 -3.59
C SER A 241 -27.47 24.15 -2.14
N VAL A 242 -27.95 23.25 -1.34
CA VAL A 242 -28.47 23.51 -0.01
C VAL A 242 -27.50 24.12 1.00
N ASP A 243 -26.20 23.93 0.84
CA ASP A 243 -25.20 24.49 1.75
C ASP A 243 -24.95 25.98 1.46
N PRO A 244 -25.24 26.90 2.39
CA PRO A 244 -25.01 28.34 2.21
C PRO A 244 -23.55 28.73 2.13
N LEU A 245 -22.62 27.84 2.46
CA LEU A 245 -21.17 28.04 2.38
C LEU A 245 -20.62 27.74 0.99
N THR A 246 -21.44 27.25 0.07
CA THR A 246 -21.03 26.99 -1.33
C THR A 246 -21.43 28.14 -2.27
N ASP A 247 -20.77 28.21 -3.42
CA ASP A 247 -20.99 29.20 -4.48
C ASP A 247 -20.76 28.58 -5.86
N TYR A 248 -21.05 29.34 -6.93
CA TYR A 248 -20.76 28.92 -8.31
C TYR A 248 -19.26 28.87 -8.58
N VAL A 249 -18.85 27.80 -9.26
CA VAL A 249 -17.50 27.72 -9.83
C VAL A 249 -17.45 28.60 -11.09
N LYS A 250 -16.67 29.66 -11.03
CA LYS A 250 -16.47 30.59 -12.15
C LYS A 250 -15.30 30.16 -13.01
N GLU A 251 -15.20 30.71 -14.21
CA GLU A 251 -14.08 30.47 -15.10
C GLU A 251 -12.74 30.88 -14.48
N GLU A 252 -12.67 32.00 -13.77
CA GLU A 252 -11.47 32.46 -13.06
C GLU A 252 -11.00 31.47 -11.97
N ASP A 253 -11.94 30.79 -11.29
CA ASP A 253 -11.63 29.76 -10.29
C ASP A 253 -11.01 28.53 -10.95
N LEU A 254 -11.54 28.12 -12.13
CA LEU A 254 -10.98 27.00 -12.91
C LEU A 254 -9.58 27.33 -13.45
N VAL A 255 -9.38 28.53 -13.98
CA VAL A 255 -8.08 29.00 -14.46
C VAL A 255 -7.05 28.93 -13.34
N TYR A 256 -7.41 29.47 -12.16
CA TYR A 256 -6.49 29.50 -11.02
C TYR A 256 -6.16 28.10 -10.48
N SER A 257 -7.19 27.27 -10.26
CA SER A 257 -6.98 25.89 -9.79
C SER A 257 -6.23 25.02 -10.81
N SER A 258 -6.47 25.22 -12.11
CA SER A 258 -5.72 24.55 -13.18
C SER A 258 -4.24 24.93 -13.18
N ARG A 259 -3.92 26.21 -12.99
CA ARG A 259 -2.55 26.70 -12.82
C ARG A 259 -1.85 25.96 -11.66
N GLN A 260 -2.53 25.81 -10.51
CA GLN A 260 -1.97 25.12 -9.36
C GLN A 260 -1.80 23.62 -9.62
N ALA A 261 -2.74 22.99 -10.31
CA ALA A 261 -2.66 21.56 -10.67
C ALA A 261 -1.44 21.28 -11.57
N VAL A 262 -1.21 22.13 -12.60
CA VAL A 262 -0.01 22.03 -13.47
C VAL A 262 1.27 22.27 -12.68
N ALA A 263 1.30 23.28 -11.79
CA ALA A 263 2.46 23.57 -10.96
C ALA A 263 2.82 22.39 -10.02
N LEU A 264 1.82 21.78 -9.39
CA LEU A 264 2.01 20.57 -8.56
C LEU A 264 2.55 19.40 -9.38
N LYS A 265 2.02 19.17 -10.58
CA LYS A 265 2.52 18.11 -11.46
C LYS A 265 4.00 18.35 -11.80
N LYS A 266 4.37 19.57 -12.18
CA LYS A 266 5.77 19.96 -12.43
C LYS A 266 6.65 19.79 -11.19
N LEU A 267 6.13 20.10 -9.98
CA LEU A 267 6.84 19.91 -8.71
C LEU A 267 7.15 18.43 -8.46
N VAL A 268 6.15 17.57 -8.62
CA VAL A 268 6.27 16.12 -8.46
C VAL A 268 7.26 15.53 -9.46
N GLU A 269 7.16 15.90 -10.74
CA GLU A 269 8.03 15.41 -11.81
C GLU A 269 9.48 15.85 -11.64
N SER A 270 9.71 17.16 -11.39
CA SER A 270 11.06 17.72 -11.23
C SER A 270 11.80 17.17 -10.02
N ASN A 271 11.06 16.84 -8.97
CA ASN A 271 11.60 16.25 -7.73
C ASN A 271 11.53 14.72 -7.71
N LYS A 272 10.97 14.08 -8.75
CA LYS A 272 10.80 12.61 -8.87
C LYS A 272 10.09 12.00 -7.66
N LEU A 273 9.01 12.65 -7.20
CA LEU A 273 8.29 12.22 -6.02
C LEU A 273 7.35 11.05 -6.32
N THR A 274 7.29 10.09 -5.41
CA THR A 274 6.34 8.97 -5.45
C THR A 274 5.13 9.17 -4.55
N ALA A 275 5.23 10.09 -3.59
CA ALA A 275 4.15 10.60 -2.75
C ALA A 275 4.51 12.00 -2.26
N LEU A 276 3.51 12.75 -1.77
CA LEU A 276 3.69 14.09 -1.24
C LEU A 276 2.82 14.32 -0.01
N ALA A 277 3.41 14.78 1.09
CA ALA A 277 2.70 15.40 2.20
C ALA A 277 2.79 16.92 2.03
N TYR A 278 1.66 17.63 2.02
CA TYR A 278 1.65 19.06 1.73
C TYR A 278 0.91 19.87 2.79
N TYR A 279 1.45 21.06 3.11
CA TYR A 279 0.79 22.00 4.00
C TYR A 279 -0.30 22.79 3.26
N TYR A 280 -1.50 22.81 3.83
CA TYR A 280 -2.71 23.37 3.23
C TYR A 280 -3.01 24.82 3.58
N LYS A 281 -2.31 25.35 4.60
CA LYS A 281 -2.57 26.67 5.18
C LYS A 281 -1.40 27.60 4.93
N SER A 282 -1.68 28.89 4.94
CA SER A 282 -0.67 29.95 4.99
C SER A 282 -1.13 31.01 5.97
N GLU A 283 -0.23 31.89 6.37
CA GLU A 283 -0.57 33.04 7.20
C GLU A 283 -1.53 33.98 6.44
N PRO A 284 -2.56 34.53 7.07
CA PRO A 284 -3.51 35.45 6.43
C PRO A 284 -2.81 36.62 5.71
N ASN A 285 -3.29 36.95 4.54
CA ASN A 285 -2.72 37.98 3.65
C ASN A 285 -1.31 37.68 3.12
N ASN A 286 -0.81 36.46 3.28
CA ASN A 286 0.43 36.02 2.65
C ASN A 286 0.17 35.69 1.18
N PRO A 287 1.12 35.94 0.24
CA PRO A 287 0.96 35.60 -1.19
C PRO A 287 0.65 34.13 -1.45
N TYR A 288 1.01 33.22 -0.54
CA TYR A 288 0.78 31.78 -0.68
C TYR A 288 -0.59 31.31 -0.16
N GLU A 289 -1.38 32.19 0.47
CA GLU A 289 -2.69 31.83 1.01
C GLU A 289 -3.64 31.28 -0.07
N GLN A 290 -3.76 32.01 -1.18
CA GLN A 290 -4.62 31.57 -2.31
C GLN A 290 -4.03 30.34 -3.01
N LEU A 291 -2.72 30.23 -3.12
CA LEU A 291 -2.06 29.05 -3.66
C LEU A 291 -2.42 27.81 -2.85
N ALA A 292 -2.20 27.86 -1.53
CA ALA A 292 -2.47 26.73 -0.63
C ALA A 292 -3.95 26.32 -0.62
N ALA A 293 -4.88 27.28 -0.73
CA ALA A 293 -6.33 27.03 -0.76
C ALA A 293 -6.82 26.37 -2.07
N ASN A 294 -6.01 26.34 -3.15
CA ASN A 294 -6.43 25.85 -4.46
C ASN A 294 -5.65 24.62 -4.94
N LEU A 295 -5.13 23.80 -4.02
CA LEU A 295 -4.37 22.60 -4.35
C LEU A 295 -5.23 21.35 -4.51
N ILE A 296 -6.50 21.33 -4.05
CA ILE A 296 -7.34 20.14 -3.93
C ILE A 296 -7.54 19.42 -5.26
N ILE A 297 -7.80 20.16 -6.37
CA ILE A 297 -7.98 19.55 -7.70
C ILE A 297 -6.67 18.87 -8.16
N GLY A 298 -5.56 19.57 -8.08
CA GLY A 298 -4.26 19.03 -8.48
C GLY A 298 -3.85 17.83 -7.64
N ASN A 299 -4.04 17.92 -6.32
CA ASN A 299 -3.81 16.82 -5.39
C ASN A 299 -4.66 15.59 -5.73
N THR A 300 -5.93 15.80 -6.04
CA THR A 300 -6.86 14.73 -6.43
C THR A 300 -6.48 14.07 -7.75
N LEU A 301 -6.10 14.85 -8.77
CA LEU A 301 -5.65 14.33 -10.06
C LEU A 301 -4.36 13.51 -9.91
N LEU A 302 -3.39 13.99 -9.15
CA LEU A 302 -2.15 13.28 -8.87
C LEU A 302 -2.39 11.98 -8.07
N THR A 303 -3.22 12.03 -7.01
CA THR A 303 -3.60 10.83 -6.25
C THR A 303 -4.28 9.80 -7.17
N SER A 304 -5.18 10.24 -8.05
CA SER A 304 -5.86 9.39 -9.03
C SER A 304 -4.90 8.82 -10.08
N SER A 305 -3.82 9.52 -10.41
CA SER A 305 -2.76 9.03 -11.30
C SER A 305 -1.82 8.03 -10.63
N GLY A 306 -1.93 7.85 -9.32
CA GLY A 306 -1.12 6.91 -8.54
C GLY A 306 0.05 7.55 -7.80
N ILE A 307 0.01 8.87 -7.57
CA ILE A 307 0.94 9.59 -6.70
C ILE A 307 0.14 10.09 -5.51
N PRO A 308 0.15 9.36 -4.37
CA PRO A 308 -0.62 9.76 -3.19
C PRO A 308 -0.18 11.11 -2.64
N LEU A 309 -1.17 11.96 -2.34
CA LEU A 309 -0.94 13.21 -1.66
C LEU A 309 -1.72 13.25 -0.34
N ALA A 310 -1.03 13.51 0.77
CA ALA A 310 -1.65 13.64 2.08
C ALA A 310 -1.72 15.13 2.49
N GLY A 311 -2.89 15.54 2.98
CA GLY A 311 -3.10 16.89 3.49
C GLY A 311 -2.31 17.16 4.78
N GLU A 312 -2.24 18.44 5.16
CA GLU A 312 -1.72 18.92 6.45
C GLU A 312 -0.25 18.54 6.73
N ALA A 313 0.46 18.16 5.66
CA ALA A 313 1.82 17.63 5.68
C ALA A 313 1.96 16.37 6.59
N ASP A 314 0.93 15.52 6.58
CA ASP A 314 0.95 14.24 7.28
C ASP A 314 1.73 13.18 6.49
N LEU A 315 3.02 13.07 6.81
CA LEU A 315 3.94 12.12 6.17
C LEU A 315 3.53 10.66 6.41
N LYS A 316 2.94 10.34 7.58
CA LYS A 316 2.52 8.99 7.92
C LYS A 316 1.31 8.56 7.10
N THR A 317 0.35 9.46 6.90
CA THR A 317 -0.81 9.17 6.03
C THR A 317 -0.40 9.10 4.57
N ALA A 318 0.59 9.89 4.11
CA ALA A 318 1.17 9.70 2.78
C ALA A 318 1.75 8.28 2.60
N ALA A 319 2.44 7.76 3.62
CA ALA A 319 2.93 6.38 3.62
C ALA A 319 1.78 5.35 3.64
N ALA A 320 0.74 5.56 4.46
CA ALA A 320 -0.43 4.70 4.50
C ALA A 320 -1.14 4.63 3.13
N MET A 321 -1.31 5.77 2.46
CA MET A 321 -1.88 5.84 1.11
C MET A 321 -1.00 5.13 0.08
N LEU A 322 0.33 5.22 0.19
CA LEU A 322 1.26 4.52 -0.71
C LEU A 322 1.18 3.00 -0.50
N ILE A 323 1.09 2.53 0.74
CA ILE A 323 0.85 1.12 1.06
C ILE A 323 -0.47 0.67 0.43
N MET A 324 -1.58 1.37 0.72
CA MET A 324 -2.91 1.01 0.20
C MET A 324 -2.97 0.98 -1.32
N LYS A 325 -2.31 1.94 -1.99
CA LYS A 325 -2.16 1.91 -3.45
C LYS A 325 -1.45 0.65 -3.93
N ASN A 326 -0.32 0.29 -3.31
CA ASN A 326 0.53 -0.80 -3.75
C ASN A 326 -0.03 -2.18 -3.39
N VAL A 327 -0.92 -2.28 -2.40
CA VAL A 327 -1.68 -3.52 -2.14
C VAL A 327 -2.93 -3.65 -3.00
N GLY A 328 -3.21 -2.68 -3.87
CA GLY A 328 -4.34 -2.72 -4.81
C GLY A 328 -5.61 -1.99 -4.34
N GLY A 329 -5.62 -1.42 -3.14
CA GLY A 329 -6.80 -0.73 -2.58
C GLY A 329 -7.01 0.70 -3.08
N GLY A 330 -6.00 1.31 -3.72
CA GLY A 330 -6.07 2.64 -4.31
C GLY A 330 -5.73 3.78 -3.36
N GLY A 331 -6.13 3.78 -2.14
CA GLY A 331 -5.83 4.79 -1.13
C GLY A 331 -6.35 6.20 -1.42
N SER A 332 -7.23 6.71 -0.55
CA SER A 332 -7.70 8.08 -0.53
C SER A 332 -7.42 8.67 0.84
N PHE A 333 -7.09 9.95 0.91
CA PHE A 333 -6.91 10.66 2.17
C PHE A 333 -8.26 10.83 2.87
N ALA A 334 -8.36 10.46 4.13
CA ALA A 334 -9.62 10.49 4.86
C ALA A 334 -9.42 10.66 6.37
N GLU A 335 -10.50 11.03 7.03
CA GLU A 335 -10.67 11.05 8.48
C GLU A 335 -12.07 10.56 8.87
N ILE A 336 -12.30 10.32 10.14
CA ILE A 336 -13.59 9.92 10.67
C ILE A 336 -14.43 11.19 10.95
N HIS A 337 -15.61 11.23 10.34
CA HIS A 337 -16.61 12.29 10.49
C HIS A 337 -17.76 11.85 11.42
N PRO A 338 -18.86 12.62 11.54
CA PRO A 338 -20.01 12.22 12.32
C PRO A 338 -20.52 10.81 11.99
N PHE A 339 -21.09 10.16 12.98
CA PHE A 339 -21.69 8.84 12.86
C PHE A 339 -23.20 8.89 13.08
N ASP A 340 -23.90 7.87 12.59
CA ASP A 340 -25.33 7.70 12.66
C ASP A 340 -25.67 6.39 13.38
N THR A 341 -26.35 6.49 14.51
CA THR A 341 -26.76 5.35 15.33
C THR A 341 -28.05 4.69 14.89
N VAL A 342 -28.79 5.32 13.97
CA VAL A 342 -30.01 4.75 13.38
C VAL A 342 -29.66 3.80 12.26
N ASP A 343 -28.81 4.26 11.34
CA ASP A 343 -28.31 3.45 10.23
C ASP A 343 -27.08 2.59 10.60
N ASP A 344 -26.54 2.80 11.80
CA ASP A 344 -25.34 2.12 12.32
C ASP A 344 -24.12 2.26 11.41
N VAL A 345 -23.86 3.49 10.97
CA VAL A 345 -22.77 3.86 10.05
C VAL A 345 -21.97 5.05 10.58
N VAL A 346 -20.74 5.16 10.09
CA VAL A 346 -19.91 6.35 10.25
C VAL A 346 -19.59 6.96 8.89
N LEU A 347 -19.52 8.27 8.81
CA LEU A 347 -19.03 8.98 7.63
C LEU A 347 -17.49 8.99 7.66
N ILE A 348 -16.88 8.61 6.54
CA ILE A 348 -15.45 8.65 6.36
C ILE A 348 -15.13 9.43 5.10
N GLY A 349 -14.26 10.42 5.19
CA GLY A 349 -13.90 11.27 4.07
C GLY A 349 -12.99 12.42 4.47
N HIS A 350 -12.89 13.43 3.63
CA HIS A 350 -12.12 14.66 3.89
C HIS A 350 -12.45 15.74 2.85
N ASP A 351 -12.00 16.97 3.06
CA ASP A 351 -11.97 18.04 2.05
C ASP A 351 -10.65 18.11 1.26
N GLY A 352 -9.77 17.13 1.46
CA GLY A 352 -8.42 17.05 0.89
C GLY A 352 -8.32 16.23 -0.40
N PRO A 353 -7.16 15.62 -0.66
CA PRO A 353 -6.90 14.88 -1.88
C PRO A 353 -7.59 13.51 -1.89
N HIS A 354 -8.17 13.15 -3.03
CA HIS A 354 -8.93 11.93 -3.21
C HIS A 354 -8.51 11.14 -4.44
N ASN A 355 -8.84 9.84 -4.44
CA ASN A 355 -8.70 8.99 -5.61
C ASN A 355 -10.03 8.87 -6.35
N THR A 356 -10.19 9.59 -7.46
CA THR A 356 -11.43 9.58 -8.25
C THR A 356 -11.78 8.22 -8.86
N LYS A 357 -10.83 7.29 -8.96
CA LYS A 357 -11.07 5.93 -9.50
C LYS A 357 -11.94 5.08 -8.59
N ILE A 358 -12.03 5.43 -7.30
CA ILE A 358 -12.87 4.72 -6.33
C ILE A 358 -14.23 5.41 -6.12
N ALA A 359 -14.51 6.49 -6.84
CA ALA A 359 -15.74 7.25 -6.73
C ALA A 359 -16.95 6.49 -7.28
N GLU A 360 -18.09 6.64 -6.61
CA GLU A 360 -19.41 6.29 -7.15
C GLU A 360 -19.84 7.35 -8.15
N GLY A 361 -19.86 6.99 -9.43
CA GLY A 361 -20.19 7.91 -10.50
C GLY A 361 -19.13 8.98 -10.77
N LYS A 362 -19.54 10.10 -11.40
CA LYS A 362 -18.64 11.20 -11.77
C LYS A 362 -18.46 12.15 -10.58
N PRO A 363 -17.22 12.37 -10.09
CA PRO A 363 -16.96 13.33 -9.01
C PRO A 363 -17.41 14.75 -9.36
N ARG A 364 -17.78 15.50 -8.34
CA ARG A 364 -18.35 16.85 -8.46
C ARG A 364 -17.36 17.89 -7.96
N LEU A 365 -17.39 19.07 -8.59
CA LEU A 365 -16.68 20.26 -8.13
C LEU A 365 -17.68 21.24 -7.52
N ARG A 366 -17.36 21.74 -6.34
CA ARG A 366 -18.14 22.72 -5.61
C ARG A 366 -17.24 23.83 -5.09
N LYS A 367 -17.55 25.08 -5.36
CA LYS A 367 -16.81 26.21 -4.80
C LYS A 367 -17.22 26.41 -3.35
N LEU A 368 -16.24 26.45 -2.46
CA LEU A 368 -16.45 26.76 -1.05
C LEU A 368 -16.17 28.24 -0.81
N LYS A 369 -17.10 28.94 -0.16
CA LYS A 369 -16.92 30.34 0.29
C LYS A 369 -15.92 30.42 1.42
N LYS A 370 -15.91 29.40 2.28
CA LYS A 370 -14.98 29.23 3.39
C LYS A 370 -14.66 27.75 3.56
N TYR A 371 -13.41 27.49 3.88
CA TYR A 371 -13.01 26.22 4.46
C TYR A 371 -12.99 26.37 5.98
N HIS A 372 -13.54 25.42 6.72
CA HIS A 372 -13.35 25.39 8.17
C HIS A 372 -11.85 25.14 8.47
N GLY A 373 -11.34 25.87 9.46
CA GLY A 373 -9.93 25.73 9.90
C GLY A 373 -8.87 26.41 9.04
N LYS A 374 -9.19 26.98 7.88
CA LYS A 374 -8.25 27.75 7.06
C LYS A 374 -8.89 29.01 6.45
N SER A 375 -8.04 29.98 6.11
CA SER A 375 -8.43 31.17 5.35
C SER A 375 -8.45 30.88 3.83
N GLY A 376 -9.04 31.81 3.08
CA GLY A 376 -9.16 31.67 1.63
C GLY A 376 -10.42 30.94 1.19
N SER A 377 -10.51 30.76 -0.12
CA SER A 377 -11.58 30.02 -0.79
C SER A 377 -10.98 29.18 -1.92
N GLY A 378 -11.65 28.12 -2.32
CA GLY A 378 -11.18 27.27 -3.39
C GLY A 378 -12.27 26.30 -3.85
N ILE A 379 -11.91 25.41 -4.76
CA ILE A 379 -12.78 24.37 -5.26
C ILE A 379 -12.54 23.09 -4.49
N GLY A 380 -13.62 22.56 -3.88
CA GLY A 380 -13.64 21.23 -3.25
C GLY A 380 -14.03 20.14 -4.26
N VAL A 381 -13.64 18.92 -3.97
CA VAL A 381 -14.01 17.71 -4.71
C VAL A 381 -14.97 16.90 -3.83
N GLU A 382 -16.14 16.56 -4.37
CA GLU A 382 -17.21 15.87 -3.65
C GLU A 382 -17.64 14.61 -4.40
N PHE A 383 -17.58 13.47 -3.74
CA PHE A 383 -18.16 12.21 -4.19
C PHE A 383 -18.33 11.24 -3.01
N SER A 384 -19.09 10.16 -3.23
CA SER A 384 -19.13 8.99 -2.36
C SER A 384 -18.30 7.87 -2.99
N LEU A 385 -17.79 6.94 -2.19
CA LEU A 385 -17.12 5.75 -2.71
C LEU A 385 -18.15 4.77 -3.30
N LYS A 386 -17.68 3.95 -4.22
CA LYS A 386 -18.43 2.77 -4.68
C LYS A 386 -18.81 1.92 -3.48
N ALA A 387 -20.05 1.43 -3.48
CA ALA A 387 -20.50 0.47 -2.48
C ALA A 387 -19.69 -0.83 -2.57
N GLY A 388 -19.38 -1.42 -1.42
CA GLY A 388 -18.61 -2.66 -1.32
C GLY A 388 -17.50 -2.62 -0.27
N PRO A 389 -16.64 -3.64 -0.25
CA PRO A 389 -15.61 -3.79 0.76
C PRO A 389 -14.58 -2.66 0.74
N ILE A 390 -14.17 -2.23 1.93
CA ILE A 390 -13.12 -1.23 2.13
C ILE A 390 -12.14 -1.67 3.21
N THR A 391 -10.96 -1.06 3.19
CA THR A 391 -9.97 -1.18 4.25
C THR A 391 -9.51 0.23 4.67
N LEU A 392 -9.46 0.45 5.98
CA LEU A 392 -8.85 1.64 6.59
C LEU A 392 -7.44 1.29 7.04
N LEU A 393 -6.50 2.20 6.82
CA LEU A 393 -5.12 2.09 7.31
C LEU A 393 -4.65 3.42 7.87
N SER A 394 -4.36 3.46 9.16
CA SER A 394 -3.66 4.56 9.83
C SER A 394 -2.25 4.12 10.23
N ILE A 395 -1.28 5.02 10.16
CA ILE A 395 0.08 4.81 10.66
C ILE A 395 0.34 5.81 11.77
N ASN A 396 0.72 5.30 12.94
CA ASN A 396 1.08 6.13 14.08
C ASN A 396 2.49 5.77 14.58
N VAL A 397 3.00 6.58 15.49
CA VAL A 397 4.27 6.37 16.19
C VAL A 397 3.95 6.15 17.67
N ASP A 398 4.48 5.07 18.23
CA ASP A 398 4.30 4.78 19.65
C ASP A 398 5.19 5.69 20.54
N ARG A 399 5.08 5.52 21.86
CA ARG A 399 5.88 6.27 22.84
C ARG A 399 7.39 6.04 22.73
N ASP A 400 7.80 4.92 22.12
CA ASP A 400 9.20 4.56 21.94
C ASP A 400 9.76 5.01 20.57
N GLY A 401 8.94 5.73 19.79
CA GLY A 401 9.28 6.25 18.47
C GLY A 401 9.16 5.24 17.34
N LYS A 402 8.52 4.06 17.57
CA LYS A 402 8.34 3.03 16.56
C LYS A 402 7.04 3.22 15.80
N PHE A 403 7.10 3.03 14.50
CA PHE A 403 5.91 3.03 13.65
C PHE A 403 5.04 1.81 13.93
N ARG A 404 3.74 1.99 13.93
CA ARG A 404 2.72 0.95 13.99
C ARG A 404 1.58 1.27 13.05
N MET A 405 0.94 0.23 12.54
CA MET A 405 -0.23 0.30 11.69
C MET A 405 -1.49 -0.03 12.49
N ILE A 406 -2.54 0.72 12.28
CA ILE A 406 -3.88 0.43 12.79
C ILE A 406 -4.79 0.27 11.57
N ALA A 407 -5.47 -0.87 11.46
CA ALA A 407 -6.30 -1.16 10.30
C ALA A 407 -7.64 -1.78 10.69
N ALA A 408 -8.65 -1.53 9.85
CA ALA A 408 -9.98 -2.14 9.96
C ALA A 408 -10.53 -2.41 8.56
N GLU A 409 -11.38 -3.43 8.45
CA GLU A 409 -12.15 -3.74 7.25
C GLU A 409 -13.63 -3.46 7.50
N GLY A 410 -14.31 -2.89 6.51
CA GLY A 410 -15.72 -2.57 6.56
C GLY A 410 -16.33 -2.54 5.17
N GLU A 411 -17.56 -2.04 5.09
CA GLU A 411 -18.32 -1.92 3.85
C GLU A 411 -18.74 -0.47 3.62
N SER A 412 -18.37 0.10 2.48
CA SER A 412 -18.95 1.35 1.99
C SER A 412 -20.38 1.09 1.51
N LEU A 413 -21.32 1.86 2.02
CA LEU A 413 -22.75 1.71 1.70
C LEU A 413 -23.19 2.80 0.73
N ALA A 414 -24.01 2.42 -0.24
CA ALA A 414 -24.68 3.38 -1.10
C ALA A 414 -25.62 4.29 -0.30
N GLY A 415 -25.82 5.52 -0.75
CA GLY A 415 -26.74 6.47 -0.14
C GLY A 415 -26.26 7.91 -0.23
N GLU A 416 -27.07 8.81 0.28
CA GLU A 416 -26.77 10.23 0.31
C GLU A 416 -25.64 10.55 1.30
N ILE A 417 -24.85 11.54 0.95
CA ILE A 417 -23.80 12.12 1.80
C ILE A 417 -24.12 13.60 2.06
N PRO A 418 -23.56 14.19 3.12
CA PRO A 418 -23.69 15.63 3.34
C PRO A 418 -23.20 16.43 2.14
N GLN A 419 -24.00 17.40 1.70
CA GLN A 419 -23.67 18.25 0.55
C GLN A 419 -22.86 19.48 0.97
N THR A 420 -21.71 19.26 1.54
CA THR A 420 -20.81 20.26 2.12
C THR A 420 -19.59 20.60 1.26
N GLY A 421 -19.47 19.96 0.09
CA GLY A 421 -18.30 20.11 -0.77
C GLY A 421 -17.14 19.19 -0.41
N ASN A 422 -17.34 18.29 0.55
CA ASN A 422 -16.36 17.33 1.00
C ASN A 422 -16.70 15.92 0.51
N THR A 423 -15.70 15.13 0.19
CA THR A 423 -15.90 13.72 -0.09
C THR A 423 -16.18 12.97 1.20
N ASN A 424 -17.24 12.16 1.20
CA ASN A 424 -17.62 11.30 2.30
C ASN A 424 -18.18 9.99 1.78
N THR A 425 -18.08 8.93 2.57
CA THR A 425 -18.82 7.69 2.33
C THR A 425 -19.40 7.17 3.64
N ARG A 426 -20.53 6.48 3.55
CA ARG A 426 -21.19 5.83 4.69
C ARG A 426 -20.56 4.45 4.87
N VAL A 427 -20.01 4.17 6.03
CA VAL A 427 -19.28 2.90 6.29
C VAL A 427 -19.90 2.16 7.47
N SER A 428 -20.15 0.86 7.26
CA SER A 428 -20.50 -0.10 8.32
C SER A 428 -19.35 -1.06 8.56
N PHE A 429 -19.11 -1.39 9.82
CA PHE A 429 -18.08 -2.35 10.23
C PHE A 429 -18.65 -3.70 10.71
N GLY A 430 -19.94 -3.94 10.46
CA GLY A 430 -20.61 -5.18 10.84
C GLY A 430 -20.81 -5.36 12.36
N CYS A 431 -20.59 -4.30 13.13
CA CYS A 431 -20.84 -4.24 14.57
C CYS A 431 -21.39 -2.84 14.92
N ASN A 432 -21.85 -2.65 16.16
CA ASN A 432 -22.35 -1.34 16.58
C ASN A 432 -21.32 -0.24 16.33
N VAL A 433 -21.73 0.85 15.70
CA VAL A 433 -20.82 1.93 15.28
C VAL A 433 -20.12 2.61 16.46
N CYS A 434 -20.79 2.77 17.60
CA CYS A 434 -20.18 3.37 18.80
C CYS A 434 -19.10 2.45 19.38
N ASP A 435 -19.32 1.13 19.39
CA ASP A 435 -18.34 0.17 19.87
C ASP A 435 -17.12 0.09 18.94
N PHE A 436 -17.34 0.16 17.63
CA PHE A 436 -16.25 0.24 16.65
C PHE A 436 -15.41 1.49 16.88
N LEU A 437 -16.06 2.66 16.95
CA LEU A 437 -15.37 3.93 17.14
C LEU A 437 -14.59 4.00 18.45
N ALA A 438 -15.14 3.43 19.53
CA ALA A 438 -14.43 3.35 20.80
C ALA A 438 -13.13 2.51 20.64
N ARG A 439 -13.23 1.30 20.06
CA ARG A 439 -12.06 0.44 19.81
C ARG A 439 -11.03 1.07 18.86
N TRP A 440 -11.52 1.77 17.81
CA TRP A 440 -10.63 2.49 16.89
C TRP A 440 -9.85 3.58 17.63
N CYS A 441 -10.50 4.40 18.44
CA CYS A 441 -9.83 5.45 19.23
C CYS A 441 -8.87 4.87 20.27
N GLU A 442 -9.25 3.77 20.96
CA GLU A 442 -8.40 3.09 21.95
C GLU A 442 -7.15 2.45 21.32
N ALA A 443 -7.19 2.07 20.05
CA ALA A 443 -6.01 1.60 19.31
C ALA A 443 -4.98 2.74 19.06
N GLY A 444 -5.36 4.00 19.23
CA GLY A 444 -4.48 5.18 19.13
C GLY A 444 -3.99 5.44 17.71
N PRO A 445 -4.85 5.51 16.68
CA PRO A 445 -4.47 5.92 15.33
C PRO A 445 -4.07 7.40 15.29
N THR A 446 -3.48 7.85 14.17
CA THR A 446 -3.60 9.26 13.78
C THR A 446 -5.04 9.57 13.39
N HIS A 447 -5.48 10.83 13.47
CA HIS A 447 -6.84 11.18 13.05
C HIS A 447 -7.02 11.00 11.54
N HIS A 448 -5.98 11.17 10.74
CA HIS A 448 -5.99 10.84 9.32
C HIS A 448 -5.74 9.34 9.07
N LEU A 449 -6.25 8.87 7.95
CA LEU A 449 -6.10 7.50 7.49
C LEU A 449 -6.13 7.40 5.95
N ALA A 450 -5.61 6.32 5.43
CA ALA A 450 -5.82 5.92 4.05
C ALA A 450 -7.07 5.04 3.95
N LEU A 451 -8.00 5.42 3.06
CA LEU A 451 -9.21 4.69 2.76
C LEU A 451 -9.06 4.01 1.40
N GLY A 452 -9.04 2.69 1.36
CA GLY A 452 -8.92 1.89 0.13
C GLY A 452 -10.13 1.00 -0.12
N VAL A 453 -10.33 0.59 -1.37
CA VAL A 453 -11.37 -0.35 -1.80
C VAL A 453 -10.84 -1.78 -1.73
N GLY A 454 -11.66 -2.71 -1.27
CA GLY A 454 -11.31 -4.12 -1.08
C GLY A 454 -10.94 -4.47 0.36
N HIS A 455 -10.96 -5.76 0.67
CA HIS A 455 -10.45 -6.31 1.92
C HIS A 455 -8.98 -6.67 1.76
N HIS A 456 -8.09 -5.99 2.49
CA HIS A 456 -6.63 -6.12 2.38
C HIS A 456 -5.93 -6.54 3.66
N MET A 457 -6.67 -6.92 4.73
CA MET A 457 -6.08 -7.27 6.02
C MET A 457 -5.07 -8.41 5.93
N ASP A 458 -5.37 -9.45 5.14
CA ASP A 458 -4.43 -10.57 4.93
C ASP A 458 -3.11 -10.10 4.28
N THR A 459 -3.18 -9.14 3.36
CA THR A 459 -2.00 -8.53 2.73
C THR A 459 -1.26 -7.61 3.70
N LEU A 460 -1.99 -6.82 4.52
CA LEU A 460 -1.39 -5.94 5.54
C LEU A 460 -0.67 -6.74 6.63
N ARG A 461 -1.19 -7.93 7.04
CA ARG A 461 -0.47 -8.85 7.95
C ARG A 461 0.87 -9.30 7.35
N LYS A 462 0.88 -9.59 6.05
CA LYS A 462 2.11 -9.96 5.34
C LYS A 462 3.07 -8.78 5.21
N PHE A 463 2.56 -7.59 4.92
CA PHE A 463 3.35 -6.35 4.91
C PHE A 463 3.96 -6.08 6.29
N ALA A 464 3.18 -6.22 7.38
CA ALA A 464 3.68 -6.08 8.75
C ALA A 464 4.85 -7.04 9.03
N LYS A 465 4.74 -8.29 8.55
CA LYS A 465 5.81 -9.28 8.69
C LYS A 465 7.06 -8.93 7.87
N ILE A 466 6.90 -8.35 6.69
CA ILE A 466 8.02 -7.90 5.83
C ILE A 466 8.72 -6.68 6.43
N SER A 467 7.95 -5.68 6.86
CA SER A 467 8.46 -4.40 7.34
C SER A 467 8.92 -4.41 8.80
N GLY A 468 8.47 -5.40 9.59
CA GLY A 468 8.67 -5.43 11.04
C GLY A 468 7.82 -4.39 11.80
N ILE A 469 6.86 -3.73 11.14
CA ILE A 469 5.94 -2.77 11.75
C ILE A 469 4.79 -3.53 12.41
N GLU A 470 4.46 -3.19 13.65
CA GLU A 470 3.30 -3.76 14.36
C GLU A 470 2.00 -3.42 13.63
N LEU A 471 1.10 -4.41 13.50
CA LEU A 471 -0.26 -4.22 12.99
C LEU A 471 -1.28 -4.47 14.09
N ILE A 472 -2.08 -3.45 14.40
CA ILE A 472 -3.23 -3.52 15.30
C ILE A 472 -4.49 -3.60 14.44
N GLU A 473 -5.22 -4.71 14.57
CA GLU A 473 -6.47 -4.93 13.84
C GLU A 473 -7.65 -4.53 14.72
N VAL A 474 -8.46 -3.59 14.24
CA VAL A 474 -9.71 -3.19 14.89
C VAL A 474 -10.87 -3.91 14.20
N LYS A 475 -11.70 -4.61 15.02
CA LYS A 475 -12.84 -5.43 14.56
C LYS A 475 -14.12 -4.96 15.21
#